data_072c471a2eec5d223ccd594042df54a9
#
_entry.id   072c471a2eec5d223ccd594042df54a9
#
_cell.length_a   1.000
_cell.length_b   1.000
_cell.length_c   1.000
_cell.angle_alpha   90.00
_cell.angle_beta   90.00
_cell.angle_gamma   90.00
#
_symmetry.space_group_name_H-M   'P 1'
#
loop_
_entity.id
_entity.type
_entity.pdbx_description
1 polymer ?
#
loop_
_entity_poly.entity_id
_entity_poly.type
_entity_poly.pdbx_seq_one_letter_code
_entity_poly.pdbx_strand_id
1 'polypeptide(L)'
;MMRRVIVLAFAAAAAAGPALAAEPDGKALFTRECGICHLQGGTGTFMLGRRLGEANAMLEARRNLTAPYVKRVVRYGLNSMPRFTRAELPNSDLDAVAAYLTRAR
;
A
#
# COMPACT_ATOMS: atom_id res chain seq x y z
N MET A 1 37.73 -26.27 56.37
CA MET A 1 36.49 -26.58 55.64
C MET A 1 36.23 -25.52 54.61
N MET A 2 36.53 -25.80 53.34
CA MET A 2 36.28 -24.84 52.21
C MET A 2 34.90 -25.15 51.63
N ARG A 3 33.93 -24.24 51.83
CA ARG A 3 32.62 -24.30 51.16
C ARG A 3 32.78 -23.83 49.74
N ARG A 4 32.64 -24.73 48.77
CA ARG A 4 32.57 -24.40 47.35
C ARG A 4 31.16 -23.88 47.06
N VAL A 5 31.04 -22.60 46.75
CA VAL A 5 29.82 -21.97 46.23
C VAL A 5 29.78 -22.21 44.74
N ILE A 6 28.83 -23.06 44.30
CA ILE A 6 28.58 -23.27 42.88
C ILE A 6 27.61 -22.18 42.46
N VAL A 7 28.10 -21.22 41.66
CA VAL A 7 27.24 -20.20 41.00
C VAL A 7 26.72 -20.83 39.73
N LEU A 8 25.44 -21.18 39.74
CA LEU A 8 24.70 -21.58 38.54
C LEU A 8 24.35 -20.31 37.74
N ALA A 9 25.06 -20.08 36.64
CA ALA A 9 24.71 -19.04 35.68
C ALA A 9 23.53 -19.53 34.83
N PHE A 10 22.34 -18.99 35.07
CA PHE A 10 21.20 -19.15 34.16
C PHE A 10 21.42 -18.32 32.92
N ALA A 11 21.76 -18.96 31.81
CA ALA A 11 21.74 -18.34 30.50
C ALA A 11 20.27 -18.22 30.04
N ALA A 12 19.69 -17.03 30.12
CA ALA A 12 18.40 -16.74 29.52
C ALA A 12 18.58 -16.69 28.00
N ALA A 13 18.19 -17.76 27.32
CA ALA A 13 18.07 -17.75 25.86
C ALA A 13 16.87 -16.85 25.49
N ALA A 14 17.13 -15.65 25.01
CA ALA A 14 16.11 -14.80 24.39
C ALA A 14 15.65 -15.49 23.09
N ALA A 15 14.45 -16.08 23.09
CA ALA A 15 13.83 -16.60 21.88
C ALA A 15 13.42 -15.41 21.02
N ALA A 16 14.22 -15.08 19.99
CA ALA A 16 13.81 -14.17 18.94
C ALA A 16 12.75 -14.90 18.11
N GLY A 17 11.47 -14.53 18.28
CA GLY A 17 10.39 -15.00 17.42
C GLY A 17 10.58 -14.52 15.97
N PRO A 18 9.95 -15.20 14.96
CA PRO A 18 10.00 -14.75 13.58
C PRO A 18 9.43 -13.32 13.51
N ALA A 19 10.22 -12.39 12.94
CA ALA A 19 9.73 -11.06 12.68
C ALA A 19 8.63 -11.13 11.62
N LEU A 20 7.37 -10.82 11.99
CA LEU A 20 6.28 -10.67 11.03
C LEU A 20 6.56 -9.43 10.21
N ALA A 21 6.60 -9.57 8.87
CA ALA A 21 6.67 -8.43 7.98
C ALA A 21 5.41 -7.56 8.19
N ALA A 22 5.59 -6.24 8.34
CA ALA A 22 4.47 -5.32 8.45
C ALA A 22 3.66 -5.36 7.15
N GLU A 23 2.32 -5.27 7.26
CA GLU A 23 1.42 -5.07 6.13
C GLU A 23 1.81 -3.80 5.36
N PRO A 24 1.79 -3.81 4.01
CA PRO A 24 2.06 -2.62 3.23
C PRO A 24 1.08 -1.49 3.56
N ASP A 25 1.60 -0.27 3.72
CA ASP A 25 0.77 0.93 3.91
C ASP A 25 0.23 1.41 2.57
N GLY A 26 -1.05 1.16 2.33
CA GLY A 26 -1.73 1.51 1.08
C GLY A 26 -1.74 3.00 0.78
N LYS A 27 -1.85 3.86 1.79
CA LYS A 27 -1.78 5.31 1.62
C LYS A 27 -0.38 5.77 1.20
N ALA A 28 0.64 5.29 1.85
CA ALA A 28 2.03 5.63 1.52
C ALA A 28 2.38 5.12 0.12
N LEU A 29 1.97 3.91 -0.22
CA LEU A 29 2.14 3.34 -1.57
C LEU A 29 1.41 4.16 -2.64
N PHE A 30 0.13 4.48 -2.41
CA PHE A 30 -0.64 5.31 -3.34
C PHE A 30 0.02 6.67 -3.57
N THR A 31 0.44 7.33 -2.50
CA THR A 31 1.10 8.63 -2.59
C THR A 31 2.38 8.55 -3.41
N ARG A 32 3.21 7.54 -3.18
CA ARG A 32 4.50 7.37 -3.85
C ARG A 32 4.37 6.92 -5.30
N GLU A 33 3.53 5.92 -5.57
CA GLU A 33 3.47 5.26 -6.87
C GLU A 33 2.43 5.88 -7.82
N CYS A 34 1.39 6.47 -7.27
CA CYS A 34 0.23 6.98 -8.03
C CYS A 34 0.08 8.49 -7.90
N GLY A 35 0.65 9.08 -6.86
CA GLY A 35 0.37 10.46 -6.46
C GLY A 35 0.75 11.53 -7.48
N ILE A 36 1.82 11.33 -8.24
CA ILE A 36 2.25 12.30 -9.25
C ILE A 36 1.14 12.60 -10.27
N CYS A 37 0.32 11.60 -10.58
CA CYS A 37 -0.80 11.74 -11.52
C CYS A 37 -2.16 11.91 -10.83
N HIS A 38 -2.34 11.36 -9.62
CA HIS A 38 -3.65 11.23 -8.98
C HIS A 38 -3.85 12.04 -7.71
N LEU A 39 -2.88 12.85 -7.30
CA LEU A 39 -3.06 13.86 -6.27
C LEU A 39 -3.43 15.22 -6.87
N GLN A 40 -3.63 16.22 -6.03
CA GLN A 40 -3.97 17.57 -6.44
C GLN A 40 -2.94 18.10 -7.46
N GLY A 41 -3.40 18.61 -8.57
CA GLY A 41 -2.55 19.13 -9.65
C GLY A 41 -1.95 18.07 -10.57
N GLY A 42 -2.21 16.79 -10.34
CA GLY A 42 -1.76 15.71 -11.22
C GLY A 42 -2.53 15.63 -12.53
N THR A 43 -1.87 15.15 -13.58
CA THR A 43 -2.49 15.02 -14.91
C THR A 43 -3.67 14.05 -14.92
N GLY A 44 -3.58 12.95 -14.17
CA GLY A 44 -4.68 12.00 -14.01
C GLY A 44 -5.89 12.63 -13.34
N THR A 45 -5.66 13.41 -12.29
CA THR A 45 -6.72 14.18 -11.59
C THR A 45 -7.39 15.17 -12.55
N PHE A 46 -6.61 15.89 -13.32
CA PHE A 46 -7.15 16.83 -14.30
C PHE A 46 -8.00 16.12 -15.38
N MET A 47 -7.50 15.03 -15.94
CA MET A 47 -8.22 14.28 -16.96
C MET A 47 -9.51 13.63 -16.44
N LEU A 48 -9.48 13.11 -15.24
CA LEU A 48 -10.67 12.56 -14.58
C LEU A 48 -11.70 13.65 -14.28
N GLY A 49 -11.27 14.81 -13.80
CA GLY A 49 -12.16 15.95 -13.56
C GLY A 49 -12.90 16.39 -14.82
N ARG A 50 -12.21 16.41 -15.95
CA ARG A 50 -12.83 16.74 -17.25
C ARG A 50 -13.83 15.68 -17.71
N ARG A 51 -13.57 14.40 -17.45
CA ARG A 51 -14.44 13.30 -17.90
C ARG A 51 -15.61 13.02 -16.98
N LEU A 52 -15.37 13.11 -15.67
CA LEU A 52 -16.29 12.62 -14.64
C LEU A 52 -16.81 13.74 -13.73
N GLY A 53 -16.34 14.97 -13.91
CA GLY A 53 -16.61 16.10 -13.03
C GLY A 53 -15.63 16.19 -11.86
N GLU A 54 -15.45 17.40 -11.34
CA GLU A 54 -14.48 17.72 -10.29
C GLU A 54 -14.66 16.87 -9.02
N ALA A 55 -15.90 16.54 -8.66
CA ALA A 55 -16.19 15.71 -7.48
C ALA A 55 -15.60 14.29 -7.60
N ASN A 56 -15.30 13.83 -8.80
CA ASN A 56 -14.77 12.49 -9.08
C ASN A 56 -13.32 12.52 -9.58
N ALA A 57 -12.67 13.67 -9.55
CA ALA A 57 -11.32 13.85 -10.05
C ALA A 57 -10.27 13.17 -9.19
N MET A 58 -10.37 13.32 -7.86
CA MET A 58 -9.46 12.73 -6.90
C MET A 58 -9.89 11.30 -6.56
N LEU A 59 -9.03 10.33 -6.82
CA LEU A 59 -9.33 8.92 -6.51
C LEU A 59 -9.60 8.70 -5.02
N GLU A 60 -8.88 9.40 -4.16
CA GLU A 60 -9.06 9.30 -2.71
C GLU A 60 -10.44 9.78 -2.22
N ALA A 61 -11.10 10.65 -2.99
CA ALA A 61 -12.43 11.17 -2.66
C ALA A 61 -13.56 10.34 -3.26
N ARG A 62 -13.28 9.48 -4.23
CA ARG A 62 -14.31 8.68 -4.90
C ARG A 62 -14.83 7.57 -3.99
N ARG A 63 -16.16 7.32 -4.05
CA ARG A 63 -16.84 6.28 -3.26
C ARG A 63 -17.34 5.13 -4.12
N ASN A 64 -17.16 5.19 -5.42
CA ASN A 64 -17.65 4.21 -6.40
C ASN A 64 -16.54 3.30 -6.94
N LEU A 65 -15.33 3.33 -6.37
CA LEU A 65 -14.26 2.43 -6.74
C LEU A 65 -14.45 1.07 -6.06
N THR A 66 -14.17 0.01 -6.82
CA THR A 66 -14.09 -1.36 -6.29
C THR A 66 -12.67 -1.88 -6.39
N ALA A 67 -12.26 -2.75 -5.49
CA ALA A 67 -10.90 -3.31 -5.51
C ALA A 67 -10.61 -4.07 -6.81
N PRO A 68 -11.50 -4.91 -7.36
CA PRO A 68 -11.26 -5.55 -8.65
C PRO A 68 -11.07 -4.56 -9.79
N TYR A 69 -11.83 -3.46 -9.82
CA TYR A 69 -11.70 -2.44 -10.84
C TYR A 69 -10.34 -1.71 -10.75
N VAL A 70 -9.94 -1.31 -9.55
CA VAL A 70 -8.64 -0.66 -9.31
C VAL A 70 -7.51 -1.57 -9.78
N LYS A 71 -7.52 -2.84 -9.39
CA LYS A 71 -6.50 -3.82 -9.78
C LYS A 71 -6.45 -4.01 -11.29
N ARG A 72 -7.59 -4.11 -11.94
CA ARG A 72 -7.67 -4.26 -13.39
C ARG A 72 -7.08 -3.06 -14.12
N VAL A 73 -7.46 -1.84 -13.73
CA VAL A 73 -6.95 -0.62 -14.35
C VAL A 73 -5.44 -0.50 -14.19
N VAL A 74 -4.91 -0.81 -13.01
CA VAL A 74 -3.47 -0.76 -12.75
C VAL A 74 -2.71 -1.78 -13.60
N ARG A 75 -3.24 -3.00 -13.74
CA ARG A 75 -2.55 -4.08 -14.48
C ARG A 75 -2.65 -3.93 -16.00
N TYR A 76 -3.72 -3.35 -16.52
CA TYR A 76 -3.94 -3.22 -17.96
C TYR A 76 -3.75 -1.81 -18.49
N GLY A 77 -3.78 -0.79 -17.62
CA GLY A 77 -3.84 0.61 -18.01
C GLY A 77 -5.23 1.01 -18.49
N LEU A 78 -5.43 2.30 -18.65
CA LEU A 78 -6.67 2.88 -19.16
C LEU A 78 -6.39 4.22 -19.85
N ASN A 79 -6.68 4.33 -21.14
CA ASN A 79 -6.37 5.53 -21.92
C ASN A 79 -4.89 5.93 -21.78
N SER A 80 -4.62 7.14 -21.29
CA SER A 80 -3.25 7.64 -21.07
C SER A 80 -2.57 7.08 -19.81
N MET A 81 -3.31 6.40 -18.95
CA MET A 81 -2.74 5.77 -17.76
C MET A 81 -1.96 4.51 -18.16
N PRO A 82 -0.65 4.46 -17.89
CA PRO A 82 0.15 3.27 -18.20
C PRO A 82 -0.22 2.10 -17.27
N ARG A 83 0.09 0.90 -17.74
CA ARG A 83 -0.01 -0.31 -16.90
C ARG A 83 1.20 -0.42 -15.98
N PHE A 84 0.99 -1.05 -14.84
CA PHE A 84 2.04 -1.43 -13.90
C PHE A 84 2.21 -2.95 -13.90
N THR A 85 3.44 -3.39 -14.08
CA THR A 85 3.79 -4.81 -13.99
C THR A 85 3.94 -5.25 -12.53
N ARG A 86 4.00 -6.57 -12.31
CA ARG A 86 4.27 -7.12 -10.97
C ARG A 86 5.67 -6.80 -10.45
N ALA A 87 6.61 -6.50 -11.35
CA ALA A 87 7.94 -6.05 -10.96
C ALA A 87 7.94 -4.60 -10.46
N GLU A 88 7.14 -3.72 -11.09
CA GLU A 88 7.01 -2.32 -10.69
C GLU A 88 6.15 -2.15 -9.43
N LEU A 89 5.07 -2.91 -9.34
CA LEU A 89 4.14 -2.90 -8.21
C LEU A 89 3.72 -4.35 -7.88
N PRO A 90 4.31 -4.98 -6.88
CA PRO A 90 3.96 -6.33 -6.45
C PRO A 90 2.47 -6.47 -6.13
N ASN A 91 1.93 -7.69 -6.21
CA ASN A 91 0.50 -7.92 -5.94
C ASN A 91 0.09 -7.50 -4.52
N SER A 92 0.92 -7.76 -3.50
CA SER A 92 0.65 -7.33 -2.13
C SER A 92 0.51 -5.81 -2.00
N ASP A 93 1.36 -5.06 -2.70
CA ASP A 93 1.33 -3.59 -2.70
C ASP A 93 0.09 -3.07 -3.44
N LEU A 94 -0.25 -3.67 -4.58
CA LEU A 94 -1.47 -3.33 -5.30
C LEU A 94 -2.73 -3.64 -4.48
N ASP A 95 -2.75 -4.76 -3.76
CA ASP A 95 -3.85 -5.10 -2.86
C ASP A 95 -4.01 -4.03 -1.76
N ALA A 96 -2.91 -3.55 -1.19
CA ALA A 96 -2.92 -2.49 -0.18
C ALA A 96 -3.43 -1.15 -0.75
N VAL A 97 -3.00 -0.77 -1.96
CA VAL A 97 -3.50 0.43 -2.65
C VAL A 97 -4.99 0.31 -2.95
N ALA A 98 -5.44 -0.83 -3.47
CA ALA A 98 -6.85 -1.06 -3.75
C ALA A 98 -7.70 -1.00 -2.48
N ALA A 99 -7.24 -1.60 -1.39
CA ALA A 99 -7.92 -1.53 -0.09
C ALA A 99 -7.98 -0.09 0.44
N TYR A 100 -6.90 0.67 0.30
CA TYR A 100 -6.87 2.08 0.68
C TYR A 100 -7.90 2.92 -0.08
N LEU A 101 -7.95 2.79 -1.41
CA LEU A 101 -8.86 3.56 -2.26
C LEU A 101 -10.33 3.17 -2.09
N THR A 102 -10.60 1.99 -1.58
CA THR A 102 -11.98 1.47 -1.39
C THR A 102 -12.40 1.39 0.07
N ARG A 103 -11.59 1.95 0.99
CA ARG A 103 -11.92 2.00 2.42
C ARG A 103 -13.25 2.70 2.67
N ALA A 104 -13.93 2.31 3.74
CA ALA A 104 -15.15 2.99 4.21
C ALA A 104 -14.83 4.44 4.62
N ARG A 105 -15.76 5.36 4.30
CA ARG A 105 -15.68 6.81 4.60
C ARG A 105 -17.03 7.34 5.02
#